data_97033f22c067b586991ec4f237b6311f
#
_entry.id   97033f22c067b586991ec4f237b6311f
#
_cell.length_a   1.000
_cell.length_b   1.000
_cell.length_c   1.000
_cell.angle_alpha   90.00
_cell.angle_beta   90.00
_cell.angle_gamma   90.00
#
_symmetry.space_group_name_H-M   'P 1'
#
loop_
_entity.id
_entity.type
_entity.pdbx_description
1 polymer ?
#
loop_
_entity_poly.entity_id
_entity_poly.type
_entity_poly.pdbx_seq_one_letter_code
_entity_poly.pdbx_strand_id
1 'polypeptide(L)'
;MIGFTFGFGSILIVLSAILIASSIRIFQRGEEGSGRTIARFARRYAERTGDAAFPSALQALFDEEARHANDLGRFIDLAGISRLRNEFSDGVFRFMRHRTGLDGALCLLVTAESIACIYYRALRAATSSPLLRELCAQILRDETQHVRFQSQRIALLRGSLPAPVSAARRAAHIVLFAGAAMVVALRHRRVLAAGLGPRRFFRLCRVEWRVVDRLVMGDDAGRPTRHPASHA
;
A
#
# COMPACT_ATOMS: atom_id res chain seq x y z
N MET A 1 -49.13 -9.35 -13.61
CA MET A 1 -47.91 -10.08 -13.92
C MET A 1 -46.90 -9.04 -14.39
N ILE A 2 -46.12 -8.47 -13.45
CA ILE A 2 -45.14 -7.41 -13.75
C ILE A 2 -43.77 -8.12 -13.85
N GLY A 3 -43.31 -8.29 -15.10
CA GLY A 3 -42.03 -8.88 -15.42
C GLY A 3 -40.89 -7.91 -15.01
N PHE A 4 -40.13 -8.26 -13.98
CA PHE A 4 -38.87 -7.59 -13.68
C PHE A 4 -37.84 -8.02 -14.70
N THR A 5 -37.65 -7.22 -15.74
CA THR A 5 -36.49 -7.31 -16.61
C THR A 5 -35.29 -6.75 -15.83
N PHE A 6 -34.55 -7.62 -15.14
CA PHE A 6 -33.22 -7.28 -14.67
C PHE A 6 -32.34 -7.06 -15.92
N GLY A 7 -32.13 -5.81 -16.25
CA GLY A 7 -31.30 -5.46 -17.39
C GLY A 7 -29.85 -5.94 -17.20
N PHE A 8 -29.18 -6.28 -18.31
CA PHE A 8 -27.74 -6.70 -18.34
C PHE A 8 -26.82 -5.80 -17.51
N GLY A 9 -27.15 -4.51 -17.35
CA GLY A 9 -26.43 -3.57 -16.49
C GLY A 9 -26.47 -3.93 -15.00
N SER A 10 -27.61 -4.42 -14.49
CA SER A 10 -27.75 -4.79 -13.07
C SER A 10 -26.94 -6.05 -12.74
N ILE A 11 -26.86 -7.00 -13.66
CA ILE A 11 -26.05 -8.23 -13.47
C ILE A 11 -24.55 -7.90 -13.45
N LEU A 12 -24.08 -7.01 -14.33
CA LEU A 12 -22.69 -6.56 -14.35
C LEU A 12 -22.29 -5.82 -13.07
N ILE A 13 -23.19 -5.00 -12.52
CA ILE A 13 -22.97 -4.28 -11.24
C ILE A 13 -22.86 -5.28 -10.09
N VAL A 14 -23.74 -6.27 -10.01
CA VAL A 14 -23.72 -7.30 -8.96
C VAL A 14 -22.47 -8.18 -9.07
N LEU A 15 -22.09 -8.60 -10.27
CA LEU A 15 -20.89 -9.39 -10.50
C LEU A 15 -19.62 -8.61 -10.15
N SER A 16 -19.54 -7.33 -10.51
CA SER A 16 -18.39 -6.48 -10.12
C SER A 16 -18.32 -6.29 -8.61
N ALA A 17 -19.45 -6.11 -7.92
CA ALA A 17 -19.51 -5.99 -6.48
C ALA A 17 -19.01 -7.27 -5.79
N ILE A 18 -19.42 -8.45 -6.23
CA ILE A 18 -18.96 -9.75 -5.68
C ILE A 18 -17.45 -9.95 -5.92
N LEU A 19 -16.95 -9.60 -7.10
CA LEU A 19 -15.53 -9.72 -7.44
C LEU A 19 -14.64 -8.82 -6.57
N ILE A 20 -15.12 -7.63 -6.24
CA ILE A 20 -14.40 -6.62 -5.46
C ILE A 20 -14.50 -6.90 -3.96
N ALA A 21 -15.65 -7.43 -3.48
CA ALA A 21 -15.97 -7.58 -2.07
C ALA A 21 -14.90 -8.34 -1.26
N SER A 22 -14.46 -9.50 -1.76
CA SER A 22 -13.44 -10.28 -1.05
C SER A 22 -12.08 -9.58 -1.02
N SER A 23 -11.76 -8.84 -2.06
CA SER A 23 -10.49 -8.15 -2.24
C SER A 23 -10.40 -6.89 -1.39
N ILE A 24 -11.43 -6.04 -1.39
CA ILE A 24 -11.44 -4.79 -0.63
C ILE A 24 -11.42 -5.04 0.89
N ARG A 25 -12.08 -6.11 1.36
CA ARG A 25 -12.06 -6.52 2.79
C ARG A 25 -10.66 -6.84 3.28
N ILE A 26 -9.84 -7.48 2.44
CA ILE A 26 -8.45 -7.83 2.78
C ILE A 26 -7.61 -6.55 2.87
N PHE A 27 -7.75 -5.64 1.90
CA PHE A 27 -7.03 -4.36 1.92
C PHE A 27 -7.47 -3.48 3.08
N GLN A 28 -8.78 -3.31 3.31
CA GLN A 28 -9.30 -2.55 4.45
C GLN A 28 -8.73 -3.07 5.79
N ARG A 29 -8.61 -4.40 5.93
CA ARG A 29 -8.00 -5.00 7.11
C ARG A 29 -6.49 -4.74 7.19
N GLY A 30 -5.80 -4.64 6.06
CA GLY A 30 -4.39 -4.26 5.99
C GLY A 30 -4.14 -2.85 6.50
N GLU A 31 -4.99 -1.90 6.12
CA GLU A 31 -4.95 -0.50 6.58
C GLU A 31 -5.17 -0.36 8.11
N GLU A 32 -5.92 -1.26 8.75
CA GLU A 32 -6.07 -1.27 10.22
C GLU A 32 -4.77 -1.62 10.97
N GLY A 33 -3.66 -1.80 10.27
CA GLY A 33 -2.37 -2.17 10.85
C GLY A 33 -1.87 -1.16 11.87
N SER A 34 -1.73 -1.57 13.14
CA SER A 34 -1.19 -0.68 14.16
C SER A 34 0.29 -0.43 13.93
N GLY A 35 0.69 0.82 13.70
CA GLY A 35 2.07 1.27 13.57
C GLY A 35 2.90 1.22 14.86
N ARG A 36 2.37 0.67 15.96
CA ARG A 36 2.97 0.70 17.32
C ARG A 36 4.43 0.23 17.37
N THR A 37 4.76 -0.83 16.63
CA THR A 37 6.14 -1.35 16.61
C THR A 37 7.09 -0.38 15.94
N ILE A 38 6.69 0.19 14.80
CA ILE A 38 7.51 1.16 14.05
C ILE A 38 7.64 2.46 14.86
N ALA A 39 6.54 2.93 15.46
CA ALA A 39 6.54 4.12 16.33
C ALA A 39 7.52 3.96 17.51
N ARG A 40 7.61 2.77 18.12
CA ARG A 40 8.59 2.48 19.18
C ARG A 40 10.03 2.54 18.66
N PHE A 41 10.29 1.99 17.48
CA PHE A 41 11.61 2.08 16.85
C PHE A 41 11.96 3.52 16.48
N ALA A 42 11.00 4.30 15.96
CA ALA A 42 11.20 5.70 15.62
C ALA A 42 11.53 6.56 16.84
N ARG A 43 10.85 6.36 17.97
CA ARG A 43 11.18 7.06 19.24
C ARG A 43 12.61 6.75 19.71
N ARG A 44 12.99 5.47 19.73
CA ARG A 44 14.36 5.08 20.10
C ARG A 44 15.42 5.63 19.14
N TYR A 45 15.08 5.77 17.87
CA TYR A 45 15.96 6.40 16.90
C TYR A 45 16.07 7.90 17.18
N ALA A 46 14.97 8.61 17.42
CA ALA A 46 14.94 10.02 17.76
C ALA A 46 15.74 10.35 19.03
N GLU A 47 15.61 9.54 20.09
CA GLU A 47 16.37 9.67 21.33
C GLU A 47 17.90 9.60 21.12
N ARG A 48 18.35 8.79 20.13
CA ARG A 48 19.79 8.62 19.83
C ARG A 48 20.34 9.66 18.88
N THR A 49 19.50 10.22 17.99
CA THR A 49 19.95 11.08 16.88
C THR A 49 19.53 12.53 17.04
N GLY A 50 18.62 12.83 17.99
CA GLY A 50 18.02 14.16 18.15
C GLY A 50 16.91 14.47 17.12
N ASP A 51 16.53 13.54 16.24
CA ASP A 51 15.49 13.74 15.22
C ASP A 51 14.08 13.62 15.83
N ALA A 52 13.68 14.62 16.64
CA ALA A 52 12.38 14.65 17.30
C ALA A 52 11.19 14.77 16.32
N ALA A 53 11.43 15.27 15.10
CA ALA A 53 10.39 15.42 14.08
C ALA A 53 9.93 14.08 13.49
N PHE A 54 10.81 13.07 13.45
CA PHE A 54 10.48 11.79 12.82
C PHE A 54 9.33 11.03 13.50
N PRO A 55 9.27 10.85 14.83
CA PRO A 55 8.14 10.19 15.48
C PRO A 55 6.80 10.91 15.22
N SER A 56 6.79 12.25 15.20
CA SER A 56 5.58 13.05 14.95
C SER A 56 5.09 12.90 13.51
N ALA A 57 6.00 12.96 12.53
CA ALA A 57 5.67 12.74 11.13
C ALA A 57 5.16 11.31 10.86
N LEU A 58 5.76 10.32 11.52
CA LEU A 58 5.30 8.93 11.42
C LEU A 58 3.92 8.72 12.06
N GLN A 59 3.62 9.45 13.16
CA GLN A 59 2.28 9.40 13.77
C GLN A 59 1.22 9.98 12.82
N ALA A 60 1.51 11.11 12.16
CA ALA A 60 0.60 11.70 11.18
C ALA A 60 0.29 10.72 10.03
N LEU A 61 1.30 9.98 9.54
CA LEU A 61 1.11 8.92 8.56
C LEU A 61 0.14 7.85 9.09
N PHE A 62 0.33 7.34 10.31
CA PHE A 62 -0.57 6.33 10.88
C PHE A 62 -1.98 6.84 11.14
N ASP A 63 -2.16 8.13 11.41
CA ASP A 63 -3.48 8.75 11.54
C ASP A 63 -4.18 8.79 10.16
N GLU A 64 -3.45 8.99 9.07
CA GLU A 64 -3.96 8.89 7.70
C GLU A 64 -4.33 7.46 7.33
N GLU A 65 -3.51 6.45 7.66
CA GLU A 65 -3.82 5.04 7.48
C GLU A 65 -5.11 4.64 8.23
N ALA A 66 -5.26 5.11 9.48
CA ALA A 66 -6.48 4.88 10.25
C ALA A 66 -7.72 5.50 9.59
N ARG A 67 -7.57 6.67 8.94
CA ARG A 67 -8.65 7.28 8.14
C ARG A 67 -8.97 6.43 6.92
N HIS A 68 -7.98 5.95 6.16
CA HIS A 68 -8.17 5.06 5.02
C HIS A 68 -8.93 3.79 5.43
N ALA A 69 -8.51 3.14 6.52
CA ALA A 69 -9.19 1.97 7.07
C ALA A 69 -10.66 2.24 7.42
N ASN A 70 -10.93 3.40 8.04
CA ASN A 70 -12.28 3.81 8.44
C ASN A 70 -13.16 4.09 7.22
N ASP A 71 -12.66 4.83 6.24
CA ASP A 71 -13.42 5.21 5.04
C ASP A 71 -13.73 3.99 4.16
N LEU A 72 -12.76 3.09 3.96
CA LEU A 72 -13.00 1.81 3.30
C LEU A 72 -13.97 0.94 4.09
N GLY A 73 -13.87 0.94 5.43
CA GLY A 73 -14.78 0.23 6.30
C GLY A 73 -16.22 0.73 6.18
N ARG A 74 -16.43 2.05 6.18
CA ARG A 74 -17.76 2.66 5.96
C ARG A 74 -18.30 2.31 4.56
N PHE A 75 -17.46 2.33 3.54
CA PHE A 75 -17.88 1.87 2.20
C PHE A 75 -18.32 0.41 2.20
N ILE A 76 -17.56 -0.48 2.85
CA ILE A 76 -17.88 -1.91 2.99
C ILE A 76 -19.24 -2.09 3.67
N ASP A 77 -19.50 -1.36 4.76
CA ASP A 77 -20.76 -1.43 5.51
C ASP A 77 -21.94 -0.91 4.65
N LEU A 78 -21.78 0.23 3.97
CA LEU A 78 -22.80 0.78 3.06
C LEU A 78 -23.11 -0.16 1.88
N ALA A 79 -22.11 -0.91 1.41
CA ALA A 79 -22.28 -1.91 0.37
C ALA A 79 -22.87 -3.24 0.86
N GLY A 80 -23.21 -3.38 2.15
CA GLY A 80 -23.72 -4.61 2.75
C GLY A 80 -22.72 -5.76 2.79
N ILE A 81 -21.41 -5.45 2.71
CA ILE A 81 -20.32 -6.43 2.71
C ILE A 81 -19.85 -6.64 4.15
N SER A 82 -19.79 -7.88 4.64
CA SER A 82 -19.30 -8.17 5.99
C SER A 82 -17.78 -7.94 6.08
N ARG A 83 -17.31 -7.23 7.13
CA ARG A 83 -15.88 -7.01 7.38
C ARG A 83 -15.15 -8.29 7.76
N LEU A 84 -13.84 -8.35 7.49
CA LEU A 84 -12.97 -9.44 7.96
C LEU A 84 -12.57 -9.20 9.41
N ARG A 85 -12.69 -10.23 10.24
CA ARG A 85 -12.22 -10.17 11.64
C ARG A 85 -10.74 -10.50 11.77
N ASN A 86 -10.24 -11.46 11.00
CA ASN A 86 -8.85 -11.90 11.01
C ASN A 86 -8.36 -12.16 9.58
N GLU A 87 -7.10 -11.82 9.31
CA GLU A 87 -6.42 -12.14 8.06
C GLU A 87 -5.03 -12.72 8.37
N PHE A 88 -4.68 -13.84 7.73
CA PHE A 88 -3.42 -14.54 7.95
C PHE A 88 -2.20 -13.68 7.62
N SER A 89 -2.29 -12.85 6.59
CA SER A 89 -1.19 -11.95 6.18
C SER A 89 -0.78 -10.97 7.28
N ASP A 90 -1.73 -10.50 8.11
CA ASP A 90 -1.43 -9.60 9.25
C ASP A 90 -0.45 -10.23 10.24
N GLY A 91 -0.56 -11.55 10.47
CA GLY A 91 0.32 -12.28 11.37
C GLY A 91 1.76 -12.30 10.87
N VAL A 92 1.95 -12.57 9.58
CA VAL A 92 3.27 -12.63 8.93
C VAL A 92 3.93 -11.24 8.93
N PHE A 93 3.20 -10.20 8.51
CA PHE A 93 3.72 -8.83 8.50
C PHE A 93 4.06 -8.31 9.90
N ARG A 94 3.25 -8.63 10.92
CA ARG A 94 3.56 -8.31 12.32
C ARG A 94 4.82 -9.01 12.81
N PHE A 95 4.94 -10.31 12.55
CA PHE A 95 6.12 -11.09 12.94
C PHE A 95 7.39 -10.50 12.32
N MET A 96 7.38 -10.22 11.03
CA MET A 96 8.53 -9.65 10.34
C MET A 96 8.90 -8.27 10.89
N ARG A 97 7.92 -7.37 11.12
CA ARG A 97 8.17 -6.05 11.71
C ARG A 97 8.83 -6.10 13.08
N HIS A 98 8.48 -7.08 13.91
CA HIS A 98 9.10 -7.22 15.23
C HIS A 98 10.57 -7.67 15.19
N ARG A 99 11.00 -8.38 14.15
CA ARG A 99 12.32 -8.99 14.02
C ARG A 99 13.34 -8.16 13.23
N THR A 100 12.91 -7.19 12.43
CA THR A 100 13.77 -6.54 11.44
C THR A 100 14.33 -5.15 11.84
N GLY A 101 13.98 -4.64 13.00
CA GLY A 101 14.36 -3.28 13.42
C GLY A 101 13.71 -2.18 12.56
N LEU A 102 14.18 -0.92 12.71
CA LEU A 102 13.55 0.24 12.06
C LEU A 102 13.67 0.19 10.52
N ASP A 103 14.86 -0.08 9.98
CA ASP A 103 15.08 -0.15 8.52
C ASP A 103 14.18 -1.22 7.87
N GLY A 104 14.19 -2.44 8.42
CA GLY A 104 13.37 -3.51 7.87
C GLY A 104 11.87 -3.27 8.04
N ALA A 105 11.44 -2.65 9.14
CA ALA A 105 10.04 -2.29 9.36
C ALA A 105 9.56 -1.22 8.38
N LEU A 106 10.40 -0.23 8.05
CA LEU A 106 10.11 0.77 7.01
C LEU A 106 10.12 0.14 5.60
N CYS A 107 11.05 -0.81 5.33
CA CYS A 107 11.03 -1.55 4.06
C CYS A 107 9.75 -2.35 3.86
N LEU A 108 9.23 -2.98 4.93
CA LEU A 108 7.94 -3.68 4.89
C LEU A 108 6.79 -2.71 4.59
N LEU A 109 6.78 -1.56 5.26
CA LEU A 109 5.72 -0.56 5.12
C LEU A 109 5.73 0.05 3.71
N VAL A 110 6.87 0.59 3.25
CA VAL A 110 6.98 1.19 1.90
C VAL A 110 6.68 0.18 0.78
N THR A 111 7.01 -1.09 0.99
CA THR A 111 6.65 -2.16 0.05
C THR A 111 5.14 -2.35 -0.02
N ALA A 112 4.46 -2.41 1.14
CA ALA A 112 3.01 -2.56 1.20
C ALA A 112 2.31 -1.39 0.50
N GLU A 113 2.68 -0.15 0.80
CA GLU A 113 2.08 1.06 0.23
C GLU A 113 2.37 1.22 -1.26
N SER A 114 3.60 0.93 -1.71
CA SER A 114 3.91 0.96 -3.15
C SER A 114 3.05 -0.03 -3.96
N ILE A 115 2.79 -1.21 -3.41
CA ILE A 115 1.92 -2.21 -4.06
C ILE A 115 0.45 -1.83 -3.91
N ALA A 116 0.06 -1.22 -2.77
CA ALA A 116 -1.27 -0.68 -2.56
C ALA A 116 -1.61 0.41 -3.59
N CYS A 117 -0.68 1.29 -3.95
CA CYS A 117 -0.86 2.25 -5.04
C CYS A 117 -1.29 1.57 -6.35
N ILE A 118 -0.69 0.42 -6.69
CA ILE A 118 -1.04 -0.30 -7.91
C ILE A 118 -2.40 -0.99 -7.76
N TYR A 119 -2.66 -1.55 -6.58
CA TYR A 119 -3.95 -2.17 -6.27
C TYR A 119 -5.10 -1.17 -6.32
N TYR A 120 -4.97 0.02 -5.70
CA TYR A 120 -6.03 1.04 -5.73
C TYR A 120 -6.28 1.60 -7.14
N ARG A 121 -5.26 1.67 -8.00
CA ARG A 121 -5.44 1.95 -9.43
C ARG A 121 -6.27 0.87 -10.12
N ALA A 122 -6.00 -0.41 -9.83
CA ALA A 122 -6.77 -1.53 -10.36
C ALA A 122 -8.21 -1.53 -9.85
N LEU A 123 -8.41 -1.33 -8.55
CA LEU A 123 -9.71 -1.27 -7.91
C LEU A 123 -10.56 -0.13 -8.47
N ARG A 124 -9.96 1.06 -8.62
CA ARG A 124 -10.60 2.23 -9.24
C ARG A 124 -11.07 1.97 -10.67
N ALA A 125 -10.28 1.24 -11.46
CA ALA A 125 -10.63 0.88 -12.83
C ALA A 125 -11.68 -0.24 -12.90
N ALA A 126 -11.67 -1.17 -11.93
CA ALA A 126 -12.57 -2.32 -11.90
C ALA A 126 -13.96 -2.01 -11.31
N THR A 127 -14.10 -0.91 -10.54
CA THR A 127 -15.37 -0.57 -9.89
C THR A 127 -16.24 0.35 -10.72
N SER A 128 -17.55 0.13 -10.70
CA SER A 128 -18.56 1.05 -11.21
C SER A 128 -19.05 2.08 -10.16
N SER A 129 -18.71 1.90 -8.87
CA SER A 129 -19.13 2.81 -7.80
C SER A 129 -18.36 4.13 -7.85
N PRO A 130 -19.03 5.29 -8.04
CA PRO A 130 -18.37 6.60 -8.00
C PRO A 130 -17.71 6.88 -6.65
N LEU A 131 -18.36 6.48 -5.55
CA LEU A 131 -17.82 6.64 -4.20
C LEU A 131 -16.51 5.87 -4.01
N LEU A 132 -16.45 4.60 -4.44
CA LEU A 132 -15.22 3.81 -4.33
C LEU A 132 -14.11 4.37 -5.23
N ARG A 133 -14.46 4.89 -6.40
CA ARG A 133 -13.49 5.55 -7.30
C ARG A 133 -12.86 6.78 -6.65
N GLU A 134 -13.66 7.58 -5.95
CA GLU A 134 -13.16 8.77 -5.24
C GLU A 134 -12.30 8.38 -4.03
N LEU A 135 -12.73 7.42 -3.21
CA LEU A 135 -11.93 6.88 -2.12
C LEU A 135 -10.56 6.37 -2.63
N CYS A 136 -10.54 5.58 -3.69
CA CYS A 136 -9.28 5.13 -4.29
C CYS A 136 -8.41 6.30 -4.77
N ALA A 137 -9.00 7.36 -5.33
CA ALA A 137 -8.25 8.52 -5.78
C ALA A 137 -7.63 9.30 -4.62
N GLN A 138 -8.35 9.42 -3.50
CA GLN A 138 -7.85 10.05 -2.29
C GLN A 138 -6.69 9.25 -1.68
N ILE A 139 -6.90 7.95 -1.44
CA ILE A 139 -5.85 7.06 -0.92
C ILE A 139 -4.59 7.13 -1.80
N LEU A 140 -4.73 7.09 -3.11
CA LEU A 140 -3.58 7.18 -4.03
C LEU A 140 -2.78 8.48 -3.89
N ARG A 141 -3.42 9.60 -3.57
CA ARG A 141 -2.71 10.88 -3.31
C ARG A 141 -1.87 10.79 -2.04
N ASP A 142 -2.45 10.25 -0.98
CA ASP A 142 -1.81 10.14 0.33
C ASP A 142 -0.66 9.12 0.28
N GLU A 143 -0.89 7.92 -0.28
CA GLU A 143 0.13 6.87 -0.44
C GLU A 143 1.39 7.33 -1.20
N THR A 144 1.21 8.22 -2.17
CA THR A 144 2.36 8.79 -2.89
C THR A 144 3.30 9.57 -1.95
N GLN A 145 2.75 10.26 -0.96
CA GLN A 145 3.53 10.99 0.04
C GLN A 145 4.14 10.03 1.07
N HIS A 146 3.40 9.02 1.48
CA HIS A 146 3.86 7.98 2.40
C HIS A 146 5.08 7.24 1.84
N VAL A 147 5.00 6.75 0.60
CA VAL A 147 6.11 6.07 -0.09
C VAL A 147 7.35 6.95 -0.14
N ARG A 148 7.19 8.24 -0.46
CA ARG A 148 8.30 9.20 -0.50
C ARG A 148 8.93 9.40 0.87
N PHE A 149 8.12 9.69 1.89
CA PHE A 149 8.58 9.89 3.27
C PHE A 149 9.37 8.70 3.78
N GLN A 150 8.82 7.50 3.65
CA GLN A 150 9.46 6.28 4.15
C GLN A 150 10.75 5.95 3.40
N SER A 151 10.76 6.12 2.07
CA SER A 151 11.96 5.90 1.26
C SER A 151 13.09 6.85 1.66
N GLN A 152 12.78 8.13 1.91
CA GLN A 152 13.76 9.10 2.41
C GLN A 152 14.28 8.73 3.80
N ARG A 153 13.41 8.20 4.68
CA ARG A 153 13.84 7.72 6.01
C ARG A 153 14.76 6.50 5.91
N ILE A 154 14.49 5.58 4.99
CA ILE A 154 15.39 4.44 4.71
C ILE A 154 16.74 4.95 4.18
N ALA A 155 16.75 5.94 3.29
CA ALA A 155 17.98 6.55 2.77
C ALA A 155 18.85 7.12 3.91
N LEU A 156 18.25 7.90 4.82
CA LEU A 156 18.95 8.44 6.00
C LEU A 156 19.52 7.34 6.90
N LEU A 157 18.76 6.27 7.16
CA LEU A 157 19.20 5.14 7.97
C LEU A 157 20.37 4.37 7.34
N ARG A 158 20.45 4.35 6.01
CA ARG A 158 21.47 3.62 5.27
C ARG A 158 22.68 4.44 4.89
N GLY A 159 22.59 5.78 4.95
CA GLY A 159 23.66 6.69 4.54
C GLY A 159 24.97 6.51 5.32
N SER A 160 24.91 5.99 6.56
CA SER A 160 26.09 5.69 7.39
C SER A 160 26.55 4.23 7.31
N LEU A 161 25.90 3.39 6.50
CA LEU A 161 26.24 1.97 6.44
C LEU A 161 27.39 1.71 5.45
N PRO A 162 28.28 0.74 5.77
CA PRO A 162 29.25 0.25 4.79
C PRO A 162 28.57 -0.24 3.49
N ALA A 163 29.20 0.02 2.34
CA ALA A 163 28.64 -0.33 1.03
C ALA A 163 28.15 -1.80 0.91
N PRO A 164 28.88 -2.83 1.38
CA PRO A 164 28.41 -4.22 1.26
C PRO A 164 27.14 -4.48 2.11
N VAL A 165 27.01 -3.82 3.27
CA VAL A 165 25.83 -3.94 4.13
C VAL A 165 24.61 -3.27 3.47
N SER A 166 24.81 -2.08 2.90
CA SER A 166 23.77 -1.38 2.14
C SER A 166 23.31 -2.19 0.94
N ALA A 167 24.24 -2.78 0.18
CA ALA A 167 23.93 -3.66 -0.96
C ALA A 167 23.15 -4.91 -0.53
N ALA A 168 23.53 -5.56 0.56
CA ALA A 168 22.80 -6.72 1.09
C ALA A 168 21.38 -6.36 1.51
N ARG A 169 21.18 -5.22 2.19
CA ARG A 169 19.83 -4.72 2.56
C ARG A 169 18.99 -4.37 1.35
N ARG A 170 19.59 -3.78 0.31
CA ARG A 170 18.91 -3.51 -0.96
C ARG A 170 18.45 -4.81 -1.63
N ALA A 171 19.32 -5.83 -1.70
CA ALA A 171 18.97 -7.14 -2.24
C ALA A 171 17.82 -7.80 -1.46
N ALA A 172 17.87 -7.76 -0.14
CA ALA A 172 16.79 -8.27 0.71
C ALA A 172 15.47 -7.52 0.46
N HIS A 173 15.52 -6.20 0.26
CA HIS A 173 14.33 -5.38 -0.04
C HIS A 173 13.75 -5.71 -1.42
N ILE A 174 14.58 -5.98 -2.45
CA ILE A 174 14.12 -6.46 -3.76
C ILE A 174 13.33 -7.77 -3.62
N VAL A 175 13.88 -8.73 -2.88
CA VAL A 175 13.23 -10.02 -2.65
C VAL A 175 11.90 -9.85 -1.92
N LEU A 176 11.86 -9.01 -0.88
CA LEU A 176 10.65 -8.66 -0.15
C LEU A 176 9.59 -8.06 -1.09
N PHE A 177 9.97 -7.07 -1.89
CA PHE A 177 9.06 -6.40 -2.82
C PHE A 177 8.49 -7.37 -3.87
N ALA A 178 9.36 -8.20 -4.47
CA ALA A 178 8.93 -9.19 -5.46
C ALA A 178 7.99 -10.24 -4.84
N GLY A 179 8.30 -10.72 -3.64
CA GLY A 179 7.44 -11.65 -2.90
C GLY A 179 6.07 -11.05 -2.58
N ALA A 180 6.03 -9.82 -2.07
CA ALA A 180 4.79 -9.11 -1.76
C ALA A 180 3.96 -8.86 -3.03
N ALA A 181 4.58 -8.44 -4.13
CA ALA A 181 3.91 -8.27 -5.42
C ALA A 181 3.28 -9.58 -5.91
N MET A 182 3.97 -10.71 -5.75
CA MET A 182 3.44 -12.04 -6.10
C MET A 182 2.24 -12.41 -5.22
N VAL A 183 2.33 -12.20 -3.90
CA VAL A 183 1.20 -12.47 -2.98
C VAL A 183 -0.02 -11.65 -3.37
N VAL A 184 0.14 -10.35 -3.64
CA VAL A 184 -0.96 -9.48 -4.07
C VAL A 184 -1.50 -9.92 -5.44
N ALA A 185 -0.65 -10.29 -6.38
CA ALA A 185 -1.07 -10.79 -7.70
C ALA A 185 -1.97 -12.04 -7.58
N LEU A 186 -1.62 -12.96 -6.70
CA LEU A 186 -2.38 -14.20 -6.50
C LEU A 186 -3.69 -13.96 -5.72
N ARG A 187 -3.62 -13.20 -4.62
CA ARG A 187 -4.75 -12.96 -3.72
C ARG A 187 -5.83 -12.07 -4.35
N HIS A 188 -5.42 -11.08 -5.14
CA HIS A 188 -6.28 -10.06 -5.72
C HIS A 188 -6.43 -10.20 -7.25
N ARG A 189 -6.10 -11.39 -7.81
CA ARG A 189 -6.06 -11.68 -9.25
C ARG A 189 -7.31 -11.21 -10.01
N ARG A 190 -8.50 -11.30 -9.39
CA ARG A 190 -9.77 -10.94 -10.03
C ARG A 190 -9.87 -9.42 -10.22
N VAL A 191 -9.59 -8.63 -9.20
CA VAL A 191 -9.57 -7.16 -9.27
C VAL A 191 -8.47 -6.69 -10.22
N LEU A 192 -7.28 -7.27 -10.12
CA LEU A 192 -6.15 -6.93 -10.99
C LEU A 192 -6.45 -7.25 -12.46
N ALA A 193 -7.08 -8.39 -12.75
CA ALA A 193 -7.46 -8.77 -14.11
C ALA A 193 -8.52 -7.81 -14.68
N ALA A 194 -9.53 -7.44 -13.88
CA ALA A 194 -10.59 -6.54 -14.29
C ALA A 194 -10.11 -5.09 -14.50
N GLY A 195 -9.17 -4.60 -13.68
CA GLY A 195 -8.73 -3.20 -13.70
C GLY A 195 -7.49 -2.92 -14.54
N LEU A 196 -6.50 -3.80 -14.54
CA LEU A 196 -5.19 -3.53 -15.16
C LEU A 196 -4.69 -4.64 -16.09
N GLY A 197 -5.05 -5.88 -15.80
CA GLY A 197 -4.42 -7.06 -16.38
C GLY A 197 -3.04 -7.38 -15.78
N PRO A 198 -2.63 -8.68 -15.76
CA PRO A 198 -1.44 -9.13 -15.04
C PRO A 198 -0.13 -8.56 -15.58
N ARG A 199 0.00 -8.40 -16.91
CA ARG A 199 1.20 -7.83 -17.53
C ARG A 199 1.41 -6.37 -17.11
N ARG A 200 0.35 -5.56 -17.06
CA ARG A 200 0.40 -4.16 -16.65
C ARG A 200 0.70 -4.05 -15.15
N PHE A 201 0.12 -4.93 -14.33
CA PHE A 201 0.41 -5.00 -12.90
C PHE A 201 1.91 -5.16 -12.64
N PHE A 202 2.57 -6.19 -13.18
CA PHE A 202 4.00 -6.42 -12.95
C PHE A 202 4.89 -5.35 -13.59
N ARG A 203 4.45 -4.73 -14.69
CA ARG A 203 5.16 -3.56 -15.25
C ARG A 203 5.12 -2.39 -14.29
N LEU A 204 3.96 -2.09 -13.68
CA LEU A 204 3.82 -1.04 -12.68
C LEU A 204 4.62 -1.37 -11.42
N CYS A 205 4.63 -2.61 -10.94
CA CYS A 205 5.49 -3.02 -9.81
C CYS A 205 6.97 -2.69 -10.08
N ARG A 206 7.46 -2.95 -11.30
CA ARG A 206 8.83 -2.55 -11.67
C ARG A 206 9.06 -1.05 -11.70
N VAL A 207 8.07 -0.26 -12.09
CA VAL A 207 8.14 1.20 -12.08
C VAL A 207 8.18 1.72 -10.65
N GLU A 208 7.25 1.29 -9.80
CA GLU A 208 7.21 1.68 -8.38
C GLU A 208 8.48 1.25 -7.64
N TRP A 209 8.98 0.02 -7.88
CA TRP A 209 10.26 -0.40 -7.31
C TRP A 209 11.39 0.57 -7.69
N ARG A 210 11.49 0.99 -8.95
CA ARG A 210 12.54 1.93 -9.38
C ARG A 210 12.40 3.30 -8.73
N VAL A 211 11.19 3.75 -8.43
CA VAL A 211 10.95 4.99 -7.69
C VAL A 211 11.47 4.86 -6.27
N VAL A 212 11.05 3.81 -5.55
CA VAL A 212 11.51 3.52 -4.18
C VAL A 212 13.02 3.37 -4.13
N ASP A 213 13.61 2.59 -5.03
CA ASP A 213 15.04 2.31 -5.07
C ASP A 213 15.87 3.59 -5.28
N ARG A 214 15.45 4.47 -6.19
CA ARG A 214 16.11 5.79 -6.40
C ARG A 214 16.01 6.68 -5.18
N LEU A 215 14.83 6.78 -4.57
CA LEU A 215 14.63 7.56 -3.35
C LEU A 215 15.49 7.04 -2.19
N VAL A 216 15.59 5.72 -2.04
CA VAL A 216 16.42 5.06 -1.02
C VAL A 216 17.91 5.25 -1.29
N MET A 217 18.33 5.32 -2.55
CA MET A 217 19.73 5.58 -2.93
C MET A 217 20.11 7.06 -2.88
N GLY A 218 19.15 7.96 -2.65
CA GLY A 218 19.41 9.40 -2.53
C GLY A 218 19.51 10.13 -3.88
N ASP A 219 19.16 9.47 -4.99
CA ASP A 219 19.31 10.03 -6.35
C ASP A 219 18.30 11.16 -6.66
N ASP A 220 17.32 11.40 -5.78
CA ASP A 220 16.23 12.38 -5.97
C ASP A 220 16.28 13.59 -5.01
N ALA A 221 17.43 13.92 -4.46
CA ALA A 221 17.59 15.07 -3.55
C ALA A 221 17.43 16.44 -4.26
N GLY A 222 16.46 16.58 -5.15
CA GLY A 222 16.18 17.87 -5.80
C GLY A 222 15.22 17.88 -6.99
N ARG A 223 14.70 16.76 -7.44
CA ARG A 223 13.73 16.75 -8.54
C ARG A 223 12.29 16.56 -8.06
N PRO A 224 11.33 17.45 -8.43
CA PRO A 224 9.93 17.17 -8.24
C PRO A 224 9.57 15.94 -9.09
N THR A 225 9.21 14.84 -8.44
CA THR A 225 8.79 13.60 -9.11
C THR A 225 7.49 13.86 -9.88
N ARG A 226 7.57 13.96 -11.20
CA ARG A 226 6.38 13.80 -12.04
C ARG A 226 5.96 12.34 -11.94
N HIS A 227 4.95 12.08 -11.12
CA HIS A 227 4.28 10.77 -11.09
C HIS A 227 3.64 10.52 -12.46
N PRO A 228 3.76 9.32 -13.06
CA PRO A 228 3.12 8.98 -14.34
C PRO A 228 1.59 8.79 -14.19
N ALA A 229 0.92 9.63 -13.40
CA ALA A 229 -0.50 9.51 -13.04
C ALA A 229 -1.45 10.31 -13.94
N SER A 230 -1.00 10.91 -15.05
CA SER A 230 -1.85 11.82 -15.84
C SER A 230 -2.19 11.39 -17.25
N HIS A 231 -2.13 10.11 -17.59
CA HIS A 231 -2.67 9.67 -18.87
C HIS A 231 -3.54 8.39 -18.70
N ALA A 232 -4.89 8.65 -18.72
CA ALA A 232 -6.05 7.81 -18.98
C ALA A 232 -6.14 6.46 -18.29
#